data_531c4501df0a46025580f2ae2643690b
#
_entry.id   531c4501df0a46025580f2ae2643690b
#
_cell.length_a   1.000
_cell.length_b   1.000
_cell.length_c   1.000
_cell.angle_alpha   90.00
_cell.angle_beta   90.00
_cell.angle_gamma   90.00
#
_symmetry.space_group_name_H-M   'P 1'
#
loop_
_entity.id
_entity.type
_entity.pdbx_description
1 polymer ?
#
loop_
_entity_poly.entity_id
_entity_poly.type
_entity_poly.pdbx_seq_one_letter_code
_entity_poly.pdbx_strand_id
1 'polypeptide(L)'
;MEQLITPQKYVNPMIDVAFKYLFGTERNKHLLKGLLENVFKRKINDIIYDNTVQIGDTLESRSACFDVVCKSVDGPDFIVECQVRSQKYFAERAVFYSSRAITNQAPKGDWDYNFKPVYFLGLIDFALPESVGKSEGHVQSYSLRNDDNSTLMTDRVRYVFMEVEPFDKSYDECTNFEEKFLYYMKNLPTFADKPDTHNDKYFEELLMEAEYLKMDTETQAQYERRVKEMRDAKNVEEYARKKAIAEGREEGVALALKALSLLKEGRSVQEVCKETGLPEDKVRALAN
;
A
#
# COMPACT_ATOMS: atom_id res chain seq x y z
N MET A 1 -11.48 6.92 30.07
CA MET A 1 -10.41 7.91 30.18
C MET A 1 -10.10 8.36 28.75
N GLU A 2 -10.60 9.54 28.39
CA GLU A 2 -10.23 10.24 27.18
C GLU A 2 -8.73 10.51 27.25
N GLN A 3 -7.93 9.79 26.51
CA GLN A 3 -6.59 10.25 26.18
C GLN A 3 -6.79 11.53 25.37
N LEU A 4 -6.53 12.66 26.02
CA LEU A 4 -6.36 13.96 25.38
C LEU A 4 -5.45 13.71 24.16
N ILE A 5 -6.01 13.89 22.98
CA ILE A 5 -5.28 13.82 21.71
C ILE A 5 -4.37 15.03 21.73
N THR A 6 -3.15 14.85 22.24
CA THR A 6 -2.09 15.82 21.97
C THR A 6 -1.94 15.83 20.45
N PRO A 7 -2.08 16.99 19.79
CA PRO A 7 -1.87 17.07 18.35
C PRO A 7 -0.45 16.53 18.07
N GLN A 8 -0.37 15.48 17.27
CA GLN A 8 0.93 14.95 16.84
C GLN A 8 1.65 16.07 16.10
N LYS A 9 2.94 16.25 16.37
CA LYS A 9 3.73 17.30 15.70
C LYS A 9 3.72 17.10 14.19
N TYR A 10 3.79 15.86 13.74
CA TYR A 10 3.81 15.49 12.34
C TYR A 10 2.57 14.68 11.95
N VAL A 11 2.13 14.88 10.72
CA VAL A 11 1.03 14.12 10.14
C VAL A 11 1.46 12.67 9.84
N ASN A 12 0.50 11.77 9.77
CA ASN A 12 0.73 10.45 9.19
C ASN A 12 0.65 10.56 7.65
N PRO A 13 1.78 10.44 6.94
CA PRO A 13 1.82 10.61 5.50
C PRO A 13 1.13 9.50 4.72
N MET A 14 0.80 8.37 5.36
CA MET A 14 0.01 7.29 4.75
C MET A 14 -1.50 7.59 4.73
N ILE A 15 -1.96 8.66 5.35
CA ILE A 15 -3.35 9.11 5.23
C ILE A 15 -3.49 9.92 3.94
N ASP A 16 -4.48 9.58 3.12
CA ASP A 16 -4.71 10.15 1.78
C ASP A 16 -4.70 11.68 1.74
N VAL A 17 -5.30 12.35 2.72
CA VAL A 17 -5.28 13.81 2.84
C VAL A 17 -3.87 14.33 3.07
N ALA A 18 -3.10 13.72 3.99
CA ALA A 18 -1.72 14.11 4.26
C ALA A 18 -0.81 13.76 3.07
N PHE A 19 -1.02 12.60 2.45
CA PHE A 19 -0.28 12.20 1.26
C PHE A 19 -0.45 13.21 0.11
N LYS A 20 -1.70 13.58 -0.18
CA LYS A 20 -2.01 14.58 -1.22
C LYS A 20 -1.46 15.95 -0.86
N TYR A 21 -1.50 16.35 0.41
CA TYR A 21 -0.92 17.60 0.85
C TYR A 21 0.61 17.63 0.63
N LEU A 22 1.31 16.55 1.00
CA LEU A 22 2.77 16.46 0.87
C LEU A 22 3.25 16.26 -0.57
N PHE A 23 2.55 15.46 -1.36
CA PHE A 23 3.04 15.00 -2.66
C PHE A 23 2.14 15.39 -3.84
N GLY A 24 0.94 15.91 -3.59
CA GLY A 24 -0.06 16.22 -4.62
C GLY A 24 -0.30 17.71 -4.86
N THR A 25 0.50 18.61 -4.28
CA THR A 25 0.31 20.06 -4.39
C THR A 25 1.45 20.73 -5.15
N GLU A 26 1.15 21.80 -5.90
CA GLU A 26 2.18 22.60 -6.59
C GLU A 26 3.23 23.16 -5.61
N ARG A 27 2.82 23.52 -4.40
CA ARG A 27 3.71 24.01 -3.35
C ARG A 27 4.81 23.00 -3.03
N ASN A 28 4.45 21.73 -2.90
CA ASN A 28 5.34 20.66 -2.47
C ASN A 28 5.80 19.76 -3.62
N LYS A 29 5.65 20.22 -4.86
CA LYS A 29 6.01 19.48 -6.09
C LYS A 29 7.44 18.94 -6.07
N HIS A 30 8.36 19.67 -5.45
CA HIS A 30 9.75 19.26 -5.31
C HIS A 30 9.92 17.98 -4.50
N LEU A 31 9.05 17.72 -3.50
CA LEU A 31 9.08 16.47 -2.71
C LEU A 31 8.68 15.27 -3.58
N LEU A 32 7.60 15.37 -4.36
CA LEU A 32 7.23 14.29 -5.26
C LEU A 32 8.28 14.07 -6.34
N LYS A 33 8.76 15.14 -6.95
CA LYS A 33 9.81 15.05 -7.96
C LYS A 33 11.06 14.36 -7.43
N GLY A 34 11.57 14.77 -6.25
CA GLY A 34 12.72 14.14 -5.60
C GLY A 34 12.51 12.66 -5.29
N LEU A 35 11.32 12.28 -4.82
CA LEU A 35 10.95 10.88 -4.61
C LEU A 35 11.04 10.08 -5.92
N LEU A 36 10.39 10.56 -6.98
CA LEU A 36 10.35 9.87 -8.28
C LEU A 36 11.75 9.76 -8.91
N GLU A 37 12.56 10.81 -8.83
CA GLU A 37 13.96 10.78 -9.33
C GLU A 37 14.78 9.71 -8.63
N ASN A 38 14.67 9.62 -7.31
CA ASN A 38 15.39 8.62 -6.52
C ASN A 38 14.90 7.20 -6.75
N VAL A 39 13.58 6.98 -6.75
CA VAL A 39 12.99 5.65 -6.92
C VAL A 39 13.22 5.09 -8.32
N PHE A 40 13.01 5.89 -9.35
CA PHE A 40 13.15 5.44 -10.74
C PHE A 40 14.56 5.65 -11.32
N LYS A 41 15.50 6.19 -10.53
CA LYS A 41 16.89 6.48 -10.93
C LYS A 41 16.95 7.26 -12.24
N ARG A 42 16.09 8.25 -12.36
CA ARG A 42 15.94 9.05 -13.58
C ARG A 42 15.79 10.53 -13.25
N LYS A 43 16.57 11.37 -13.91
CA LYS A 43 16.41 12.81 -13.78
C LYS A 43 15.08 13.26 -14.42
N ILE A 44 14.34 14.10 -13.71
CA ILE A 44 13.06 14.66 -14.13
C ILE A 44 13.21 16.18 -14.16
N ASN A 45 12.97 16.81 -15.31
CA ASN A 45 13.09 18.26 -15.40
C ASN A 45 11.97 18.95 -14.62
N ASP A 46 10.73 18.62 -14.92
CA ASP A 46 9.55 19.10 -14.18
C ASP A 46 8.41 18.09 -14.28
N ILE A 47 7.46 18.18 -13.35
CA ILE A 47 6.21 17.40 -13.34
C ILE A 47 5.01 18.34 -13.34
N ILE A 48 3.94 17.93 -14.02
CA ILE A 48 2.65 18.62 -14.08
C ILE A 48 1.60 17.68 -13.53
N TYR A 49 0.88 18.09 -12.51
CA TYR A 49 -0.22 17.30 -11.96
C TYR A 49 -1.36 17.19 -12.95
N ASP A 50 -1.87 15.98 -13.14
CA ASP A 50 -3.04 15.73 -13.96
C ASP A 50 -4.24 15.43 -13.06
N ASN A 51 -4.93 16.47 -12.65
CA ASN A 51 -6.13 16.38 -11.83
C ASN A 51 -7.36 15.85 -12.61
N THR A 52 -7.22 15.61 -13.91
CA THR A 52 -8.33 15.21 -14.79
C THR A 52 -8.40 13.71 -15.02
N VAL A 53 -7.43 12.94 -14.57
CA VAL A 53 -7.42 11.48 -14.78
C VAL A 53 -8.37 10.79 -13.78
N GLN A 54 -9.67 11.04 -13.96
CA GLN A 54 -10.69 10.06 -13.60
C GLN A 54 -10.72 9.03 -14.73
N ILE A 55 -10.13 7.88 -14.52
CA ILE A 55 -10.19 6.80 -15.50
C ILE A 55 -11.58 6.17 -15.42
N GLY A 56 -12.53 6.72 -16.17
CA GLY A 56 -13.88 6.23 -16.26
C GLY A 56 -14.85 7.28 -16.83
N ASP A 57 -14.87 7.44 -18.15
CA ASP A 57 -15.77 8.39 -18.84
C ASP A 57 -17.22 7.91 -18.96
N THR A 58 -17.60 6.77 -18.41
CA THR A 58 -18.97 6.27 -18.43
C THR A 58 -19.44 5.88 -17.03
N LEU A 59 -20.74 6.10 -16.76
CA LEU A 59 -21.41 5.71 -15.50
C LEU A 59 -21.28 4.21 -15.17
N GLU A 60 -20.90 3.39 -16.13
CA GLU A 60 -20.70 1.94 -16.00
C GLU A 60 -19.24 1.55 -15.79
N SER A 61 -18.27 2.45 -16.04
CA SER A 61 -16.86 2.17 -15.79
C SER A 61 -16.53 2.50 -14.34
N ARG A 62 -15.93 1.53 -13.61
CA ARG A 62 -15.38 1.79 -12.28
C ARG A 62 -14.37 2.91 -12.38
N SER A 63 -14.70 4.08 -11.82
CA SER A 63 -13.77 5.22 -11.75
C SER A 63 -12.57 4.80 -10.90
N ALA A 64 -11.40 4.81 -11.49
CA ALA A 64 -10.16 4.69 -10.74
C ALA A 64 -9.79 6.10 -10.25
N CYS A 65 -9.78 6.29 -8.95
CA CYS A 65 -9.28 7.51 -8.33
C CYS A 65 -7.86 7.22 -7.84
N PHE A 66 -6.87 7.84 -8.47
CA PHE A 66 -5.48 7.79 -8.02
C PHE A 66 -5.23 8.87 -6.98
N ASP A 67 -4.25 8.63 -6.10
CA ASP A 67 -3.87 9.66 -5.15
C ASP A 67 -3.17 10.82 -5.84
N VAL A 68 -2.19 10.53 -6.70
CA VAL A 68 -1.49 11.53 -7.50
C VAL A 68 -1.16 10.96 -8.89
N VAL A 69 -1.52 11.69 -9.93
CA VAL A 69 -1.06 11.45 -11.31
C VAL A 69 -0.30 12.68 -11.78
N CYS A 70 0.88 12.47 -12.32
CA CYS A 70 1.65 13.56 -12.89
C CYS A 70 2.34 13.15 -14.19
N LYS A 71 2.45 14.12 -15.10
CA LYS A 71 3.16 14.01 -16.37
C LYS A 71 4.52 14.67 -16.24
N SER A 72 5.58 14.00 -16.69
CA SER A 72 6.84 14.71 -16.84
C SER A 72 6.87 15.44 -18.19
N VAL A 73 7.59 16.56 -18.21
CA VAL A 73 7.69 17.37 -19.44
C VAL A 73 8.37 16.56 -20.54
N ASP A 74 9.47 15.89 -20.25
CA ASP A 74 10.34 15.22 -21.22
C ASP A 74 10.54 13.71 -20.93
N GLY A 75 9.63 13.08 -20.18
CA GLY A 75 9.81 11.70 -19.72
C GLY A 75 8.52 10.95 -19.47
N PRO A 76 8.56 9.99 -18.57
CA PRO A 76 7.41 9.16 -18.21
C PRO A 76 6.29 9.96 -17.57
N ASP A 77 5.06 9.46 -17.75
CA ASP A 77 3.94 9.81 -16.89
C ASP A 77 3.98 8.90 -15.65
N PHE A 78 3.64 9.46 -14.49
CA PHE A 78 3.71 8.75 -13.22
C PHE A 78 2.32 8.60 -12.60
N ILE A 79 2.04 7.40 -12.10
CA ILE A 79 0.90 7.09 -11.24
C ILE A 79 1.46 6.79 -9.87
N VAL A 80 1.06 7.55 -8.87
CA VAL A 80 1.48 7.34 -7.48
C VAL A 80 0.25 7.04 -6.64
N GLU A 81 0.28 5.92 -5.95
CA GLU A 81 -0.83 5.45 -5.11
C GLU A 81 -0.33 5.15 -3.70
N CYS A 82 -1.04 5.66 -2.70
CA CYS A 82 -0.81 5.40 -1.29
C CYS A 82 -1.93 4.51 -0.76
N GLN A 83 -1.63 3.26 -0.40
CA GLN A 83 -2.62 2.27 -0.02
C GLN A 83 -2.40 1.76 1.40
N VAL A 84 -3.31 2.10 2.31
CA VAL A 84 -3.20 1.73 3.74
C VAL A 84 -3.75 0.33 4.04
N ARG A 85 -4.73 -0.16 3.24
CA ARG A 85 -5.35 -1.46 3.48
C ARG A 85 -4.95 -2.44 2.43
N SER A 86 -4.55 -3.64 2.87
CA SER A 86 -4.33 -4.75 1.94
C SER A 86 -5.59 -5.00 1.13
N GLN A 87 -5.44 -5.03 -0.17
CA GLN A 87 -6.50 -5.33 -1.12
C GLN A 87 -6.11 -6.54 -1.95
N LYS A 88 -7.06 -7.44 -2.12
CA LYS A 88 -6.89 -8.54 -3.06
C LYS A 88 -6.61 -7.98 -4.46
N TYR A 89 -5.66 -8.54 -5.18
CA TYR A 89 -5.30 -8.14 -6.55
C TYR A 89 -4.72 -6.71 -6.67
N PHE A 90 -3.96 -6.24 -5.68
CA PHE A 90 -3.36 -4.90 -5.75
C PHE A 90 -2.35 -4.76 -6.92
N ALA A 91 -1.52 -5.77 -7.16
CA ALA A 91 -0.56 -5.77 -8.26
C ALA A 91 -1.28 -5.75 -9.63
N GLU A 92 -2.35 -6.53 -9.77
CA GLU A 92 -3.17 -6.56 -10.97
C GLU A 92 -3.88 -5.21 -11.21
N ARG A 93 -4.28 -4.54 -10.15
CA ARG A 93 -4.82 -3.18 -10.24
C ARG A 93 -3.78 -2.19 -10.79
N ALA A 94 -2.54 -2.26 -10.33
CA ALA A 94 -1.46 -1.43 -10.84
C ALA A 94 -1.25 -1.63 -12.34
N VAL A 95 -1.27 -2.89 -12.80
CA VAL A 95 -1.20 -3.24 -14.23
C VAL A 95 -2.40 -2.69 -15.00
N PHE A 96 -3.60 -2.89 -14.48
CA PHE A 96 -4.83 -2.38 -15.10
C PHE A 96 -4.79 -0.85 -15.25
N TYR A 97 -4.38 -0.14 -14.22
CA TYR A 97 -4.31 1.32 -14.24
C TYR A 97 -3.26 1.84 -15.22
N SER A 98 -2.08 1.22 -15.24
CA SER A 98 -1.04 1.57 -16.19
C SER A 98 -1.48 1.33 -17.64
N SER A 99 -2.20 0.23 -17.90
CA SER A 99 -2.73 -0.06 -19.23
C SER A 99 -3.77 0.98 -19.70
N ARG A 100 -4.60 1.47 -18.77
CA ARG A 100 -5.54 2.56 -19.03
C ARG A 100 -4.80 3.88 -19.36
N ALA A 101 -3.79 4.23 -18.58
CA ALA A 101 -2.98 5.41 -18.84
C ALA A 101 -2.27 5.34 -20.20
N ILE A 102 -1.82 4.16 -20.62
CA ILE A 102 -1.27 3.93 -21.96
C ILE A 102 -2.34 4.09 -23.03
N THR A 103 -3.50 3.44 -22.86
CA THR A 103 -4.60 3.48 -23.84
C THR A 103 -5.12 4.89 -24.03
N ASN A 104 -5.18 5.71 -22.98
CA ASN A 104 -5.62 7.10 -23.07
C ASN A 104 -4.66 8.01 -23.86
N GLN A 105 -3.44 7.55 -24.16
CA GLN A 105 -2.51 8.28 -25.02
C GLN A 105 -2.75 8.03 -26.52
N ALA A 106 -3.56 7.01 -26.86
CA ALA A 106 -3.83 6.68 -28.25
C ALA A 106 -4.63 7.80 -28.94
N PRO A 107 -4.14 8.37 -30.05
CA PRO A 107 -4.89 9.33 -30.84
C PRO A 107 -6.06 8.64 -31.58
N LYS A 108 -6.97 9.44 -32.09
CA LYS A 108 -7.99 8.92 -33.03
C LYS A 108 -7.33 8.70 -34.39
N GLY A 109 -7.51 7.52 -34.98
CA GLY A 109 -6.97 7.15 -36.29
C GLY A 109 -5.70 6.31 -36.22
N ASP A 110 -4.86 6.40 -37.25
CA ASP A 110 -3.63 5.61 -37.32
C ASP A 110 -2.62 6.04 -36.25
N TRP A 111 -1.97 5.05 -35.67
CA TRP A 111 -1.01 5.26 -34.59
C TRP A 111 0.16 4.27 -34.71
N ASP A 112 1.36 4.75 -34.52
CA ASP A 112 2.62 3.97 -34.54
C ASP A 112 2.94 3.28 -33.20
N TYR A 113 2.02 3.33 -32.24
CA TYR A 113 2.18 2.81 -30.87
C TYR A 113 3.31 3.46 -30.07
N ASN A 114 3.76 4.64 -30.45
CA ASN A 114 4.78 5.41 -29.74
C ASN A 114 4.20 6.18 -28.56
N PHE A 115 3.87 5.49 -27.47
CA PHE A 115 3.35 6.10 -26.24
C PHE A 115 4.48 6.53 -25.29
N LYS A 116 4.21 7.55 -24.50
CA LYS A 116 5.10 7.93 -23.38
C LYS A 116 5.15 6.81 -22.34
N PRO A 117 6.32 6.55 -21.74
CA PRO A 117 6.40 5.59 -20.66
C PRO A 117 5.42 5.91 -19.53
N VAL A 118 4.87 4.88 -18.89
CA VAL A 118 4.01 4.98 -17.70
C VAL A 118 4.67 4.21 -16.57
N TYR A 119 4.98 4.91 -15.49
CA TYR A 119 5.62 4.35 -14.30
C TYR A 119 4.67 4.43 -13.12
N PHE A 120 4.54 3.33 -12.41
CA PHE A 120 3.67 3.20 -11.24
C PHE A 120 4.50 3.09 -9.97
N LEU A 121 4.21 3.95 -8.98
CA LEU A 121 4.74 3.88 -7.64
C LEU A 121 3.60 3.60 -6.65
N GLY A 122 3.65 2.46 -5.98
CA GLY A 122 2.74 2.11 -4.88
C GLY A 122 3.45 2.22 -3.53
N LEU A 123 3.00 3.13 -2.68
CA LEU A 123 3.37 3.17 -1.27
C LEU A 123 2.30 2.41 -0.49
N ILE A 124 2.68 1.28 0.11
CA ILE A 124 1.73 0.34 0.72
C ILE A 124 2.03 0.11 2.20
N ASP A 125 0.98 0.20 3.02
CA ASP A 125 1.06 -0.01 4.47
C ASP A 125 0.75 -1.47 4.83
N PHE A 126 1.27 -2.40 4.03
CA PHE A 126 1.16 -3.85 4.20
C PHE A 126 2.25 -4.56 3.39
N ALA A 127 2.49 -5.84 3.68
CA ALA A 127 3.35 -6.68 2.85
C ALA A 127 2.65 -7.10 1.56
N LEU A 128 3.35 -7.07 0.42
CA LEU A 128 2.85 -7.67 -0.82
C LEU A 128 2.55 -9.17 -0.60
N PRO A 129 1.45 -9.69 -1.17
CA PRO A 129 1.12 -11.10 -1.09
C PRO A 129 2.24 -11.98 -1.65
N GLU A 130 2.40 -13.20 -1.10
CA GLU A 130 3.38 -14.18 -1.60
C GLU A 130 3.15 -14.58 -3.07
N SER A 131 1.89 -14.45 -3.55
CA SER A 131 1.54 -14.68 -4.95
C SER A 131 2.18 -13.67 -5.92
N VAL A 132 2.61 -12.52 -5.41
CA VAL A 132 3.41 -11.55 -6.17
C VAL A 132 4.87 -11.92 -5.94
N GLY A 133 5.54 -12.44 -6.97
CA GLY A 133 6.98 -12.78 -6.86
C GLY A 133 7.78 -11.56 -6.41
N LYS A 134 8.40 -11.63 -5.24
CA LYS A 134 9.21 -10.54 -4.69
C LYS A 134 10.61 -11.00 -4.30
N SER A 135 11.55 -10.05 -4.38
CA SER A 135 12.91 -10.21 -3.87
C SER A 135 12.98 -9.87 -2.38
N GLU A 136 14.13 -10.09 -1.77
CA GLU A 136 14.39 -9.62 -0.41
C GLU A 136 14.29 -8.08 -0.32
N GLY A 137 13.88 -7.59 0.84
CA GLY A 137 13.73 -6.18 1.15
C GLY A 137 12.33 -5.63 0.90
N HIS A 138 12.16 -4.35 1.20
CA HIS A 138 10.85 -3.67 1.26
C HIS A 138 10.55 -2.81 0.03
N VAL A 139 11.46 -2.78 -0.95
CA VAL A 139 11.29 -2.06 -2.21
C VAL A 139 11.35 -3.06 -3.35
N GLN A 140 10.23 -3.27 -4.01
CA GLN A 140 10.08 -4.23 -5.10
C GLN A 140 9.94 -3.51 -6.43
N SER A 141 10.82 -3.81 -7.38
CA SER A 141 10.83 -3.18 -8.70
C SER A 141 10.58 -4.21 -9.79
N TYR A 142 9.60 -3.94 -10.65
CA TYR A 142 9.20 -4.82 -11.74
C TYR A 142 9.28 -4.10 -13.09
N SER A 143 9.70 -4.87 -14.10
CA SER A 143 9.78 -4.43 -15.49
C SER A 143 9.40 -5.59 -16.41
N LEU A 144 9.04 -5.28 -17.65
CA LEU A 144 8.75 -6.31 -18.67
C LEU A 144 10.05 -6.87 -19.24
N ARG A 145 10.30 -8.14 -18.97
CA ARG A 145 11.50 -8.87 -19.41
C ARG A 145 11.13 -10.19 -20.04
N ASN A 146 12.07 -10.81 -20.74
CA ASN A 146 11.95 -12.19 -21.19
C ASN A 146 11.96 -13.17 -20.00
N ASP A 147 11.56 -14.41 -20.21
CA ASP A 147 11.34 -15.41 -19.16
C ASP A 147 12.61 -15.75 -18.36
N ASP A 148 13.79 -15.63 -18.93
CA ASP A 148 15.06 -15.82 -18.23
C ASP A 148 15.54 -14.56 -17.48
N ASN A 149 14.76 -13.49 -17.51
CA ASN A 149 15.04 -12.20 -16.88
C ASN A 149 16.33 -11.49 -17.38
N SER A 150 16.92 -11.94 -18.47
CA SER A 150 18.18 -11.39 -19.00
C SER A 150 18.00 -10.10 -19.81
N THR A 151 16.88 -10.02 -20.55
CA THR A 151 16.68 -8.93 -21.53
C THR A 151 15.40 -8.15 -21.25
N LEU A 152 15.54 -6.83 -21.17
CA LEU A 152 14.41 -5.91 -21.05
C LEU A 152 13.65 -5.86 -22.38
N MET A 153 12.36 -6.19 -22.36
CA MET A 153 11.50 -6.09 -23.55
C MET A 153 11.26 -4.62 -23.90
N THR A 154 10.93 -3.81 -22.91
CA THR A 154 10.69 -2.37 -23.06
C THR A 154 10.86 -1.65 -21.74
N ASP A 155 11.31 -0.40 -21.77
CA ASP A 155 11.42 0.50 -20.62
C ASP A 155 10.18 1.40 -20.46
N ARG A 156 9.11 1.11 -21.21
CA ARG A 156 7.95 1.99 -21.23
C ARG A 156 6.96 1.73 -20.09
N VAL A 157 7.12 0.63 -19.36
CA VAL A 157 6.27 0.29 -18.21
C VAL A 157 7.15 -0.20 -17.07
N ARG A 158 7.01 0.42 -15.90
CA ARG A 158 7.70 0.03 -14.68
C ARG A 158 6.75 0.14 -13.48
N TYR A 159 6.93 -0.77 -12.52
CA TYR A 159 6.21 -0.76 -11.27
C TYR A 159 7.22 -0.79 -10.12
N VAL A 160 7.01 0.07 -9.13
CA VAL A 160 7.75 0.01 -7.88
C VAL A 160 6.74 -0.01 -6.74
N PHE A 161 6.90 -0.96 -5.83
CA PHE A 161 6.13 -1.02 -4.59
C PHE A 161 7.08 -0.85 -3.42
N MET A 162 6.71 0.02 -2.49
CA MET A 162 7.45 0.31 -1.27
C MET A 162 6.58 -0.05 -0.07
N GLU A 163 7.00 -1.08 0.68
CA GLU A 163 6.27 -1.64 1.82
C GLU A 163 6.62 -0.86 3.11
N VAL A 164 5.72 0.01 3.56
CA VAL A 164 5.96 0.91 4.71
C VAL A 164 5.79 0.19 6.04
N GLU A 165 4.66 -0.51 6.25
CA GLU A 165 4.37 -1.16 7.54
C GLU A 165 5.39 -2.25 7.90
N PRO A 166 5.79 -3.16 6.99
CA PRO A 166 6.77 -4.19 7.32
C PRO A 166 8.20 -3.67 7.51
N PHE A 167 8.50 -2.44 7.09
CA PHE A 167 9.84 -1.87 7.21
C PHE A 167 10.26 -1.73 8.68
N ASP A 168 11.39 -2.33 9.09
CA ASP A 168 11.80 -2.45 10.49
C ASP A 168 13.20 -1.90 10.80
N LYS A 169 13.92 -1.38 9.79
CA LYS A 169 15.24 -0.80 10.00
C LYS A 169 15.18 0.52 10.77
N SER A 170 16.15 0.73 11.66
CA SER A 170 16.45 2.03 12.21
C SER A 170 17.06 2.96 11.15
N TYR A 171 17.12 4.27 11.43
CA TYR A 171 17.70 5.21 10.48
C TYR A 171 19.17 4.89 10.13
N ASP A 172 19.96 4.50 11.15
CA ASP A 172 21.39 4.20 10.98
C ASP A 172 21.64 2.93 10.15
N GLU A 173 20.66 2.04 10.05
CA GLU A 173 20.72 0.85 9.20
C GLU A 173 20.28 1.12 7.75
N CYS A 174 19.73 2.30 7.49
CA CYS A 174 19.31 2.69 6.15
C CYS A 174 20.52 3.03 5.28
N THR A 175 20.69 2.33 4.16
CA THR A 175 21.85 2.44 3.28
C THR A 175 21.60 3.27 2.03
N ASN A 176 20.35 3.54 1.69
CA ASN A 176 19.95 4.26 0.48
C ASN A 176 18.75 5.18 0.74
N PHE A 177 18.41 5.97 -0.27
CA PHE A 177 17.31 6.93 -0.18
C PHE A 177 15.97 6.26 0.09
N GLU A 178 15.66 5.16 -0.58
CA GLU A 178 14.39 4.45 -0.47
C GLU A 178 14.15 3.93 0.95
N GLU A 179 15.19 3.37 1.58
CA GLU A 179 15.10 2.89 2.97
C GLU A 179 14.90 4.06 3.95
N LYS A 180 15.63 5.16 3.77
CA LYS A 180 15.42 6.38 4.56
C LYS A 180 14.01 6.94 4.37
N PHE A 181 13.51 6.93 3.14
CA PHE A 181 12.15 7.37 2.84
C PHE A 181 11.12 6.49 3.56
N LEU A 182 11.25 5.16 3.49
CA LEU A 182 10.40 4.22 4.23
C LEU A 182 10.45 4.46 5.74
N TYR A 183 11.66 4.69 6.28
CA TYR A 183 11.83 5.03 7.69
C TYR A 183 11.01 6.27 8.10
N TYR A 184 11.12 7.36 7.34
CA TYR A 184 10.34 8.57 7.63
C TYR A 184 8.85 8.36 7.42
N MET A 185 8.43 7.71 6.34
CA MET A 185 7.00 7.45 6.09
C MET A 185 6.35 6.67 7.23
N LYS A 186 7.04 5.69 7.78
CA LYS A 186 6.55 4.88 8.92
C LYS A 186 6.56 5.64 10.24
N ASN A 187 7.64 6.35 10.53
CA ASN A 187 7.90 6.88 11.87
C ASN A 187 7.46 8.32 12.08
N LEU A 188 7.17 9.11 11.02
CA LEU A 188 6.72 10.50 11.15
C LEU A 188 5.64 10.70 12.21
N PRO A 189 4.57 9.88 12.29
CA PRO A 189 3.52 10.07 13.29
C PRO A 189 3.97 9.85 14.73
N THR A 190 5.16 9.27 14.95
CA THR A 190 5.67 8.93 16.29
C THR A 190 6.65 9.97 16.84
N PHE A 191 7.16 10.86 15.99
CA PHE A 191 8.15 11.85 16.42
C PHE A 191 7.50 12.98 17.25
N ALA A 192 7.93 13.10 18.51
CA ALA A 192 7.57 14.23 19.36
C ALA A 192 8.40 15.48 19.01
N ASP A 193 9.66 15.28 18.65
CA ASP A 193 10.61 16.33 18.28
C ASP A 193 11.13 16.09 16.85
N LYS A 194 11.83 17.10 16.29
CA LYS A 194 12.45 16.98 14.96
C LYS A 194 13.56 15.92 15.02
N PRO A 195 13.43 14.82 14.28
CA PRO A 195 14.52 13.84 14.19
C PRO A 195 15.72 14.42 13.45
N ASP A 196 16.91 13.84 13.69
CA ASP A 196 18.10 14.19 12.93
C ASP A 196 17.97 13.70 11.50
N THR A 197 18.16 14.59 10.55
CA THR A 197 18.15 14.28 9.10
C THR A 197 19.56 14.05 8.56
N HIS A 198 20.59 14.16 9.39
CA HIS A 198 22.00 14.11 9.02
C HIS A 198 22.33 15.05 7.84
N ASN A 199 21.73 16.24 7.85
CA ASN A 199 21.85 17.28 6.80
C ASN A 199 21.34 16.84 5.41
N ASP A 200 20.49 15.83 5.33
CA ASP A 200 19.82 15.46 4.07
C ASP A 200 18.69 16.46 3.78
N LYS A 201 18.94 17.32 2.81
CA LYS A 201 18.06 18.42 2.46
C LYS A 201 16.63 17.95 2.09
N TYR A 202 16.49 16.81 1.40
CA TYR A 202 15.20 16.28 1.04
C TYR A 202 14.36 15.94 2.27
N PHE A 203 14.96 15.25 3.24
CA PHE A 203 14.25 14.87 4.47
C PHE A 203 14.03 16.06 5.41
N GLU A 204 14.90 17.06 5.39
CA GLU A 204 14.63 18.33 6.10
C GLU A 204 13.38 19.03 5.56
N GLU A 205 13.26 19.14 4.24
CA GLU A 205 12.10 19.74 3.59
C GLU A 205 10.84 18.89 3.81
N LEU A 206 10.92 17.56 3.72
CA LEU A 206 9.83 16.65 4.03
C LEU A 206 9.32 16.83 5.46
N LEU A 207 10.21 16.83 6.44
CA LEU A 207 9.87 17.05 7.86
C LEU A 207 9.21 18.40 8.08
N MET A 208 9.77 19.46 7.47
CA MET A 208 9.23 20.80 7.61
C MET A 208 7.79 20.90 7.06
N GLU A 209 7.51 20.30 5.91
CA GLU A 209 6.17 20.34 5.31
C GLU A 209 5.20 19.32 5.97
N ALA A 210 5.71 18.27 6.61
CA ALA A 210 4.89 17.28 7.32
C ALA A 210 4.42 17.74 8.71
N GLU A 211 4.83 18.93 9.19
CA GLU A 211 4.32 19.46 10.45
C GLU A 211 2.81 19.73 10.34
N TYR A 212 2.01 19.17 11.26
CA TYR A 212 0.55 19.32 11.28
C TYR A 212 0.09 20.79 11.19
N LEU A 213 0.79 21.68 11.88
CA LEU A 213 0.46 23.11 11.90
C LEU A 213 0.76 23.84 10.57
N LYS A 214 1.42 23.20 9.63
CA LYS A 214 1.65 23.76 8.28
C LYS A 214 0.44 23.62 7.36
N MET A 215 -0.45 22.69 7.65
CA MET A 215 -1.71 22.57 6.93
C MET A 215 -2.62 23.76 7.25
N ASP A 216 -3.39 24.21 6.26
CA ASP A 216 -4.48 25.16 6.50
C ASP A 216 -5.62 24.49 7.30
N THR A 217 -6.49 25.31 7.88
CA THR A 217 -7.57 24.86 8.78
C THR A 217 -8.51 23.87 8.10
N GLU A 218 -8.78 24.01 6.79
CA GLU A 218 -9.67 23.12 6.06
C GLU A 218 -9.00 21.74 5.88
N THR A 219 -7.74 21.72 5.46
CA THR A 219 -6.94 20.50 5.32
C THR A 219 -6.77 19.79 6.65
N GLN A 220 -6.53 20.52 7.76
CA GLN A 220 -6.49 19.95 9.12
C GLN A 220 -7.81 19.25 9.47
N ALA A 221 -8.95 19.90 9.23
CA ALA A 221 -10.25 19.33 9.52
C ALA A 221 -10.55 18.07 8.69
N GLN A 222 -10.14 18.05 7.42
CA GLN A 222 -10.25 16.87 6.56
C GLN A 222 -9.36 15.73 7.06
N TYR A 223 -8.11 16.03 7.42
CA TYR A 223 -7.16 15.07 7.98
C TYR A 223 -7.69 14.43 9.27
N GLU A 224 -8.15 15.24 10.24
CA GLU A 224 -8.71 14.75 11.50
C GLU A 224 -9.94 13.84 11.28
N ARG A 225 -10.83 14.23 10.37
CA ARG A 225 -11.97 13.40 9.98
C ARG A 225 -11.49 12.04 9.45
N ARG A 226 -10.50 12.06 8.58
CA ARG A 226 -9.97 10.84 7.98
C ARG A 226 -9.28 9.94 9.00
N VAL A 227 -8.49 10.51 9.92
CA VAL A 227 -7.89 9.80 11.07
C VAL A 227 -8.97 9.11 11.91
N LYS A 228 -10.07 9.83 12.21
CA LYS A 228 -11.20 9.26 12.96
C LYS A 228 -11.83 8.09 12.21
N GLU A 229 -12.17 8.27 10.94
CA GLU A 229 -12.76 7.21 10.09
C GLU A 229 -11.89 5.96 10.05
N MET A 230 -10.57 6.13 9.92
CA MET A 230 -9.62 5.01 9.91
C MET A 230 -9.56 4.28 11.26
N ARG A 231 -9.57 5.02 12.39
CA ARG A 231 -9.63 4.42 13.73
C ARG A 231 -10.92 3.64 13.95
N ASP A 232 -12.06 4.23 13.58
CA ASP A 232 -13.36 3.58 13.71
C ASP A 232 -13.43 2.30 12.87
N ALA A 233 -12.95 2.35 11.62
CA ALA A 233 -12.89 1.19 10.76
C ALA A 233 -11.97 0.08 11.30
N LYS A 234 -10.79 0.45 11.86
CA LYS A 234 -9.87 -0.51 12.49
C LYS A 234 -10.52 -1.17 13.72
N ASN A 235 -11.21 -0.40 14.56
CA ASN A 235 -11.92 -0.94 15.73
C ASN A 235 -12.99 -1.94 15.32
N VAL A 236 -13.77 -1.65 14.28
CA VAL A 236 -14.79 -2.56 13.74
C VAL A 236 -14.15 -3.84 13.22
N GLU A 237 -13.08 -3.75 12.47
CA GLU A 237 -12.35 -4.90 11.92
C GLU A 237 -11.74 -5.77 13.04
N GLU A 238 -11.10 -5.16 14.05
CA GLU A 238 -10.56 -5.88 15.20
C GLU A 238 -11.67 -6.59 16.01
N TYR A 239 -12.79 -5.92 16.19
CA TYR A 239 -13.94 -6.53 16.86
C TYR A 239 -14.47 -7.74 16.09
N ALA A 240 -14.69 -7.59 14.78
CA ALA A 240 -15.15 -8.67 13.92
C ALA A 240 -14.16 -9.85 13.91
N ARG A 241 -12.84 -9.57 13.86
CA ARG A 241 -11.80 -10.60 13.95
C ARG A 241 -11.82 -11.34 15.30
N LYS A 242 -11.90 -10.61 16.41
CA LYS A 242 -11.97 -11.21 17.75
C LYS A 242 -13.22 -12.09 17.89
N LYS A 243 -14.35 -11.62 17.39
CA LYS A 243 -15.62 -12.36 17.39
C LYS A 243 -15.51 -13.65 16.57
N ALA A 244 -15.00 -13.57 15.34
CA ALA A 244 -14.82 -14.75 14.48
C ALA A 244 -13.86 -15.80 15.09
N ILE A 245 -12.78 -15.35 15.76
CA ILE A 245 -11.88 -16.25 16.48
C ILE A 245 -12.59 -16.93 17.66
N ALA A 246 -13.41 -16.20 18.41
CA ALA A 246 -14.16 -16.77 19.54
C ALA A 246 -15.18 -17.80 19.05
N GLU A 247 -15.99 -17.46 18.04
CA GLU A 247 -16.95 -18.36 17.41
C GLU A 247 -16.28 -19.63 16.85
N GLY A 248 -15.17 -19.47 16.10
CA GLY A 248 -14.41 -20.60 15.55
C GLY A 248 -13.81 -21.50 16.64
N ARG A 249 -13.43 -20.94 17.81
CA ARG A 249 -12.99 -21.74 18.97
C ARG A 249 -14.14 -22.54 19.56
N GLU A 250 -15.29 -21.93 19.76
CA GLU A 250 -16.49 -22.60 20.31
C GLU A 250 -16.95 -23.73 19.38
N GLU A 251 -17.02 -23.47 18.06
CA GLU A 251 -17.34 -24.50 17.06
C GLU A 251 -16.31 -25.64 17.06
N GLY A 252 -15.01 -25.30 17.12
CA GLY A 252 -13.94 -26.30 17.17
C GLY A 252 -14.02 -27.19 18.41
N VAL A 253 -14.32 -26.63 19.59
CA VAL A 253 -14.55 -27.39 20.82
C VAL A 253 -15.80 -28.30 20.70
N ALA A 254 -16.88 -27.77 20.17
CA ALA A 254 -18.11 -28.54 19.97
C ALA A 254 -17.90 -29.74 19.04
N LEU A 255 -17.17 -29.53 17.93
CA LEU A 255 -16.81 -30.58 16.98
C LEU A 255 -15.88 -31.64 17.61
N ALA A 256 -14.90 -31.22 18.42
CA ALA A 256 -14.02 -32.13 19.12
C ALA A 256 -14.77 -32.99 20.15
N LEU A 257 -15.68 -32.39 20.93
CA LEU A 257 -16.55 -33.12 21.87
C LEU A 257 -17.47 -34.13 21.16
N LYS A 258 -18.05 -33.72 20.02
CA LYS A 258 -18.85 -34.62 19.19
C LYS A 258 -18.01 -35.79 18.66
N ALA A 259 -16.80 -35.51 18.17
CA ALA A 259 -15.88 -36.55 17.70
C ALA A 259 -15.52 -37.54 18.81
N LEU A 260 -15.22 -37.07 20.02
CA LEU A 260 -14.94 -37.91 21.19
C LEU A 260 -16.17 -38.79 21.58
N SER A 261 -17.36 -38.26 21.50
CA SER A 261 -18.58 -39.04 21.77
C SER A 261 -18.75 -40.19 20.78
N LEU A 262 -18.61 -39.87 19.49
CA LEU A 262 -18.72 -40.88 18.43
C LEU A 262 -17.64 -41.97 18.51
N LEU A 263 -16.41 -41.60 18.86
CA LEU A 263 -15.33 -42.56 19.09
C LEU A 263 -15.63 -43.49 20.28
N LYS A 264 -16.19 -42.96 21.39
CA LYS A 264 -16.64 -43.76 22.55
C LYS A 264 -17.77 -44.70 22.22
N GLU A 265 -18.64 -44.37 21.27
CA GLU A 265 -19.68 -45.19 20.74
C GLU A 265 -19.17 -46.33 19.80
N GLY A 266 -17.87 -46.41 19.56
CA GLY A 266 -17.23 -47.40 18.73
C GLY A 266 -17.25 -47.12 17.23
N ARG A 267 -17.53 -45.88 16.82
CA ARG A 267 -17.45 -45.46 15.42
C ARG A 267 -16.01 -45.45 14.93
N SER A 268 -15.83 -45.81 13.69
CA SER A 268 -14.51 -45.73 13.05
C SER A 268 -14.06 -44.30 12.82
N VAL A 269 -12.74 -44.08 12.78
CA VAL A 269 -12.14 -42.76 12.48
C VAL A 269 -12.71 -42.15 11.19
N GLN A 270 -12.91 -42.98 10.16
CA GLN A 270 -13.45 -42.53 8.88
C GLN A 270 -14.90 -42.04 8.98
N GLU A 271 -15.74 -42.72 9.75
CA GLU A 271 -17.13 -42.29 10.01
C GLU A 271 -17.15 -40.99 10.79
N VAL A 272 -16.32 -40.85 11.82
CA VAL A 272 -16.20 -39.61 12.62
C VAL A 272 -15.74 -38.43 11.76
N CYS A 273 -14.74 -38.60 10.90
CA CYS A 273 -14.32 -37.57 9.95
C CYS A 273 -15.48 -37.13 9.05
N LYS A 274 -16.24 -38.07 8.51
CA LYS A 274 -17.38 -37.79 7.63
C LYS A 274 -18.48 -37.02 8.34
N GLU A 275 -18.74 -37.34 9.60
CA GLU A 275 -19.84 -36.76 10.36
C GLU A 275 -19.49 -35.41 11.01
N THR A 276 -18.21 -35.19 11.36
CA THR A 276 -17.75 -33.95 12.00
C THR A 276 -17.07 -32.98 11.04
N GLY A 277 -16.63 -33.44 9.87
CA GLY A 277 -15.80 -32.65 8.95
C GLY A 277 -14.36 -32.43 9.44
N LEU A 278 -13.96 -33.01 10.58
CA LEU A 278 -12.60 -32.88 11.09
C LEU A 278 -11.61 -33.70 10.25
N PRO A 279 -10.37 -33.18 10.04
CA PRO A 279 -9.30 -33.91 9.39
C PRO A 279 -8.94 -35.20 10.15
N GLU A 280 -8.51 -36.24 9.40
CA GLU A 280 -8.24 -37.57 9.97
C GLU A 280 -7.14 -37.55 11.03
N ASP A 281 -6.09 -36.74 10.83
CA ASP A 281 -5.02 -36.57 11.81
C ASP A 281 -5.53 -36.03 13.15
N LYS A 282 -6.51 -35.12 13.14
CA LYS A 282 -7.14 -34.58 14.33
C LYS A 282 -8.04 -35.61 15.02
N VAL A 283 -8.83 -36.35 14.27
CA VAL A 283 -9.67 -37.41 14.84
C VAL A 283 -8.84 -38.52 15.43
N ARG A 284 -7.72 -38.93 14.79
CA ARG A 284 -6.79 -39.93 15.34
C ARG A 284 -6.12 -39.42 16.63
N ALA A 285 -5.76 -38.14 16.72
CA ALA A 285 -5.20 -37.57 17.94
C ALA A 285 -6.19 -37.53 19.11
N LEU A 286 -7.50 -37.47 18.84
CA LEU A 286 -8.56 -37.56 19.86
C LEU A 286 -8.87 -39.01 20.28
N ALA A 287 -8.49 -40.01 19.49
CA ALA A 287 -8.73 -41.44 19.77
C ALA A 287 -7.64 -42.06 20.68
N ASN A 288 -6.49 -41.39 20.84
CA ASN A 288 -5.36 -41.81 21.70
C ASN A 288 -5.46 -41.09 23.06
#